data_2b0d2329c5f73e6f852b940aeeed2f95
#
_entry.id   2b0d2329c5f73e6f852b940aeeed2f95
#
_cell.length_a   1.000
_cell.length_b   1.000
_cell.length_c   1.000
_cell.angle_alpha   90.00
_cell.angle_beta   90.00
_cell.angle_gamma   90.00
#
_symmetry.space_group_name_H-M   'P 1'
#
loop_
_entity.id
_entity.type
_entity.pdbx_description
1 polymer ?
#
loop_
_entity_poly.entity_id
_entity_poly.type
_entity_poly.pdbx_seq_one_letter_code
_entity_poly.pdbx_strand_id
1 'polypeptide(L)'
;MKKFLFYIIVSLSVVCTLDSCKKEKNPAPKPQSSEISVRQPEAYPAEGGEFSIRYSIENPKEGASLEVSTGDKWITGLKANEKEISFRLETNDTGDERTGSIDLSYEGAEPAKITIRQKTPVYQPVDENGTANCYIVSGPGNYKFAAVKGNGSEAVGTVATVEVLWETFGTSATPNKGDLIAEVSYDNAKNAVCFTTAAEFRKGNALIAAKDASGKILWSWHIWMTDKPEDQAYNNGAGTMLDRNLGATSTTPGDAGALGLLYQWGRKDPFMGASDIAEGTTTQAASTIGTWPEPVVSDEAKGTIDYAVSNPVTFILENENNHDWYYTGSKETDNTRWKSSKTIYDPCPPGYRVPDGGYNGYDGFWAKAFGENRNFKDEGGFDSANKGFNFGSSGKGNAKLSNSASTCWYPAAGMRLESDGSMQAVGISGFYWASSIYYGAGLCLHVGKTDYIRFGTASYCASALAVRCLKE
;
A
#
# COMPACT_ATOMS: atom_id res chain seq x y z
N MET A 1 -44.97 28.57 -24.94
CA MET A 1 -46.03 29.58 -25.15
C MET A 1 -46.02 30.59 -23.99
N LYS A 2 -45.76 31.86 -24.36
CA LYS A 2 -46.21 33.15 -23.79
C LYS A 2 -46.30 33.26 -22.27
N LYS A 3 -45.30 33.99 -21.63
CA LYS A 3 -45.28 35.38 -21.12
C LYS A 3 -46.59 35.83 -20.47
N PHE A 4 -46.48 36.34 -19.21
CA PHE A 4 -47.10 37.62 -18.84
C PHE A 4 -46.32 38.27 -17.69
N LEU A 5 -45.85 39.47 -18.00
CA LEU A 5 -45.20 40.45 -17.12
C LEU A 5 -46.28 41.41 -16.62
N PHE A 6 -46.39 41.66 -15.31
CA PHE A 6 -47.27 42.69 -14.78
C PHE A 6 -46.43 43.81 -14.14
N TYR A 7 -46.46 44.97 -14.78
CA TYR A 7 -46.01 46.25 -14.20
C TYR A 7 -47.19 46.88 -13.47
N ILE A 8 -46.98 47.29 -12.24
CA ILE A 8 -47.90 48.20 -11.52
C ILE A 8 -47.20 49.55 -11.42
N ILE A 9 -47.76 50.55 -12.08
CA ILE A 9 -47.39 51.95 -11.99
C ILE A 9 -48.27 52.54 -10.89
N VAL A 10 -47.66 53.09 -9.83
CA VAL A 10 -48.37 53.95 -8.84
C VAL A 10 -47.97 55.39 -9.09
N SER A 11 -48.96 56.16 -9.50
CA SER A 11 -48.85 57.61 -9.65
C SER A 11 -48.87 58.34 -8.32
N LEU A 12 -47.84 59.14 -8.08
CA LEU A 12 -47.70 60.02 -6.90
C LEU A 12 -48.24 61.41 -7.22
N SER A 13 -49.31 61.83 -6.50
CA SER A 13 -49.84 63.18 -6.59
C SER A 13 -49.07 64.07 -5.61
N VAL A 14 -48.47 65.12 -6.16
CA VAL A 14 -47.78 66.16 -5.37
C VAL A 14 -48.80 67.18 -4.86
N VAL A 15 -48.87 67.35 -3.56
CA VAL A 15 -49.52 68.48 -2.95
C VAL A 15 -48.40 69.34 -2.31
N CYS A 16 -48.18 70.55 -2.88
CA CYS A 16 -47.31 71.56 -2.31
C CYS A 16 -48.03 72.32 -1.24
N THR A 17 -47.57 72.26 -0.03
CA THR A 17 -47.87 73.31 1.00
C THR A 17 -46.54 73.95 1.39
N LEU A 18 -46.44 75.24 1.10
CA LEU A 18 -45.40 76.15 1.60
C LEU A 18 -45.58 76.40 3.07
N ASP A 19 -44.61 75.98 3.91
CA ASP A 19 -44.50 76.60 5.24
C ASP A 19 -43.03 76.77 5.64
N SER A 20 -42.80 77.86 6.22
CA SER A 20 -41.70 78.63 6.76
C SER A 20 -40.43 77.86 7.23
N CYS A 21 -39.28 78.41 6.81
CA CYS A 21 -37.92 78.06 7.31
C CYS A 21 -37.77 78.22 8.82
N LYS A 22 -37.48 77.06 9.48
CA LYS A 22 -36.59 76.99 10.64
C LYS A 22 -35.44 76.08 10.29
N LYS A 23 -34.20 76.60 10.27
CA LYS A 23 -33.00 75.83 10.18
C LYS A 23 -32.86 74.95 11.44
N GLU A 24 -33.36 73.73 11.41
CA GLU A 24 -32.91 72.66 12.30
C GLU A 24 -31.53 72.23 11.89
N LYS A 25 -30.56 72.32 12.79
CA LYS A 25 -29.27 71.70 12.64
C LYS A 25 -29.52 70.21 12.60
N ASN A 26 -29.36 69.57 11.40
CA ASN A 26 -29.27 68.10 11.33
C ASN A 26 -28.25 67.62 12.36
N PRO A 27 -28.61 66.71 13.25
CA PRO A 27 -27.62 66.07 14.11
C PRO A 27 -26.57 65.45 13.20
N ALA A 28 -25.28 65.62 13.56
CA ALA A 28 -24.19 64.98 12.84
C ALA A 28 -24.51 63.51 12.72
N PRO A 29 -24.30 62.88 11.54
CA PRO A 29 -24.53 61.43 11.37
C PRO A 29 -23.76 60.71 12.48
N LYS A 30 -24.46 59.85 13.21
CA LYS A 30 -23.79 58.96 14.19
C LYS A 30 -22.70 58.21 13.49
N PRO A 31 -21.48 58.10 14.07
CA PRO A 31 -20.44 57.29 13.49
C PRO A 31 -21.00 55.90 13.21
N GLN A 32 -20.96 55.47 11.96
CA GLN A 32 -21.38 54.13 11.56
C GLN A 32 -20.36 53.13 12.14
N SER A 33 -20.84 52.14 12.88
CA SER A 33 -19.97 51.06 13.40
C SER A 33 -19.34 50.28 12.26
N SER A 34 -18.12 49.80 12.49
CA SER A 34 -17.50 48.84 11.54
C SER A 34 -18.27 47.51 11.60
N GLU A 35 -18.31 46.78 10.48
CA GLU A 35 -18.96 45.48 10.39
C GLU A 35 -18.08 44.49 9.65
N ILE A 36 -17.89 43.27 10.20
CA ILE A 36 -17.14 42.18 9.58
C ILE A 36 -18.12 41.38 8.73
N SER A 37 -17.87 41.30 7.42
CA SER A 37 -18.63 40.46 6.50
C SER A 37 -17.76 39.30 5.98
N VAL A 38 -18.17 38.07 6.25
CA VAL A 38 -17.48 36.85 5.82
C VAL A 38 -18.51 35.80 5.46
N ARG A 39 -18.25 35.11 4.34
CA ARG A 39 -19.07 33.96 3.91
C ARG A 39 -18.63 32.71 4.65
N GLN A 40 -19.59 32.01 5.25
CA GLN A 40 -19.32 30.68 5.82
C GLN A 40 -18.90 29.68 4.71
N PRO A 41 -17.78 28.99 4.90
CA PRO A 41 -17.31 28.03 3.89
C PRO A 41 -18.15 26.75 3.88
N GLU A 42 -18.06 26.02 2.78
CA GLU A 42 -18.47 24.61 2.74
C GLU A 42 -17.50 23.74 3.55
N ALA A 43 -17.85 22.43 3.73
CA ALA A 43 -16.95 21.51 4.43
C ALA A 43 -15.70 21.23 3.59
N TYR A 44 -14.54 21.32 4.23
CA TYR A 44 -13.24 21.06 3.64
C TYR A 44 -12.97 19.54 3.53
N PRO A 45 -12.07 19.13 2.60
CA PRO A 45 -11.68 17.73 2.47
C PRO A 45 -10.94 17.21 3.72
N ALA A 46 -11.01 15.91 3.95
CA ALA A 46 -10.39 15.25 5.10
C ALA A 46 -8.86 15.34 5.10
N GLU A 47 -8.25 15.34 3.92
CA GLU A 47 -6.80 15.38 3.71
C GLU A 47 -6.16 16.69 4.23
N GLY A 48 -6.98 17.69 4.51
CA GLY A 48 -6.49 19.00 4.94
C GLY A 48 -5.79 19.78 3.81
N GLY A 49 -4.84 20.63 4.18
CA GLY A 49 -4.11 21.46 3.23
C GLY A 49 -4.21 22.94 3.53
N GLU A 50 -3.70 23.79 2.62
CA GLU A 50 -3.73 25.25 2.71
C GLU A 50 -5.04 25.79 2.11
N PHE A 51 -5.69 26.70 2.84
CA PHE A 51 -6.96 27.30 2.43
C PHE A 51 -6.97 28.79 2.70
N SER A 52 -7.89 29.52 2.02
CA SER A 52 -8.16 30.92 2.33
C SER A 52 -9.65 31.23 2.25
N ILE A 53 -10.09 32.22 3.03
CA ILE A 53 -11.46 32.74 3.07
C ILE A 53 -11.40 34.22 2.88
N ARG A 54 -12.18 34.77 1.94
CA ARG A 54 -12.30 36.19 1.73
C ARG A 54 -13.22 36.81 2.74
N TYR A 55 -12.89 38.03 3.19
CA TYR A 55 -13.71 38.87 4.05
C TYR A 55 -13.71 40.31 3.57
N SER A 56 -14.59 41.09 4.11
CA SER A 56 -14.62 42.57 3.95
C SER A 56 -15.00 43.24 5.26
N ILE A 57 -14.51 44.48 5.46
CA ILE A 57 -14.90 45.33 6.57
C ILE A 57 -15.69 46.50 5.99
N GLU A 58 -16.93 46.64 6.42
CA GLU A 58 -17.71 47.83 6.13
C GLU A 58 -17.36 48.94 7.14
N ASN A 59 -17.28 50.20 6.69
CA ASN A 59 -16.83 51.35 7.49
C ASN A 59 -15.50 51.11 8.21
N PRO A 60 -14.40 50.80 7.47
CA PRO A 60 -13.13 50.47 8.09
C PRO A 60 -12.54 51.69 8.80
N LYS A 61 -11.93 51.48 9.97
CA LYS A 61 -11.16 52.47 10.71
C LYS A 61 -9.74 52.57 10.19
N GLU A 62 -9.24 53.78 10.10
CA GLU A 62 -7.86 54.04 9.70
C GLU A 62 -6.88 53.42 10.72
N GLY A 63 -5.93 52.63 10.24
CA GLY A 63 -4.91 51.96 11.05
C GLY A 63 -5.37 50.68 11.76
N ALA A 64 -6.66 50.30 11.71
CA ALA A 64 -7.13 49.05 12.31
C ALA A 64 -6.91 47.86 11.37
N SER A 65 -6.61 46.72 11.94
CA SER A 65 -6.40 45.42 11.23
C SER A 65 -7.33 44.33 11.79
N LEU A 66 -7.69 43.35 10.97
CA LEU A 66 -8.41 42.18 11.42
C LEU A 66 -7.47 41.28 12.22
N GLU A 67 -7.87 40.95 13.43
CA GLU A 67 -7.24 39.94 14.26
C GLU A 67 -8.00 38.62 14.11
N VAL A 68 -7.26 37.52 14.00
CA VAL A 68 -7.82 36.15 13.84
C VAL A 68 -7.19 35.22 14.85
N SER A 69 -8.00 34.34 15.44
CA SER A 69 -7.54 33.35 16.42
C SER A 69 -8.37 32.08 16.33
N THR A 70 -7.82 30.98 16.84
CA THR A 70 -8.52 29.70 16.96
C THR A 70 -8.06 28.94 18.20
N GLY A 71 -8.97 28.22 18.86
CA GLY A 71 -8.67 27.27 19.92
C GLY A 71 -8.43 25.83 19.40
N ASP A 72 -8.70 25.60 18.11
CA ASP A 72 -8.64 24.28 17.50
C ASP A 72 -7.22 23.97 16.98
N LYS A 73 -6.53 23.03 17.59
CA LYS A 73 -5.12 22.71 17.30
C LYS A 73 -4.88 22.24 15.87
N TRP A 74 -5.90 21.70 15.20
CA TRP A 74 -5.83 21.21 13.83
C TRP A 74 -6.04 22.31 12.76
N ILE A 75 -6.34 23.55 13.20
CA ILE A 75 -6.36 24.75 12.36
C ILE A 75 -5.07 25.53 12.68
N THR A 76 -4.11 25.50 11.76
CA THR A 76 -2.76 26.05 11.95
C THR A 76 -2.43 27.11 10.91
N GLY A 77 -1.29 27.78 11.02
CA GLY A 77 -0.82 28.74 10.01
C GLY A 77 -1.75 29.95 9.79
N LEU A 78 -2.62 30.26 10.76
CA LEU A 78 -3.66 31.28 10.66
C LEU A 78 -3.06 32.69 10.52
N LYS A 79 -3.44 33.38 9.43
CA LYS A 79 -3.03 34.75 9.14
C LYS A 79 -4.15 35.50 8.44
N ALA A 80 -4.31 36.81 8.77
CA ALA A 80 -5.16 37.71 8.01
C ALA A 80 -4.29 38.69 7.21
N ASN A 81 -4.69 38.98 6.00
CA ASN A 81 -4.23 40.11 5.20
C ASN A 81 -5.42 41.04 4.90
N GLU A 82 -5.28 42.05 4.04
CA GLU A 82 -6.33 43.06 3.78
C GLU A 82 -7.65 42.49 3.21
N LYS A 83 -7.66 41.30 2.64
CA LYS A 83 -8.80 40.76 1.89
C LYS A 83 -9.13 39.30 2.20
N GLU A 84 -8.21 38.56 2.78
CA GLU A 84 -8.41 37.15 3.04
C GLU A 84 -7.71 36.65 4.31
N ILE A 85 -8.26 35.58 4.86
CA ILE A 85 -7.74 34.85 5.99
C ILE A 85 -7.19 33.55 5.43
N SER A 86 -5.89 33.31 5.56
CA SER A 86 -5.23 32.06 5.18
C SER A 86 -5.01 31.20 6.41
N PHE A 87 -5.13 29.87 6.24
CA PHE A 87 -4.92 28.89 7.28
C PHE A 87 -4.62 27.53 6.67
N ARG A 88 -4.08 26.66 7.48
CA ARG A 88 -3.85 25.25 7.14
C ARG A 88 -4.72 24.37 8.03
N LEU A 89 -5.35 23.35 7.42
CA LEU A 89 -6.00 22.26 8.15
C LEU A 89 -5.08 21.04 8.16
N GLU A 90 -4.92 20.43 9.31
CA GLU A 90 -4.31 19.11 9.42
C GLU A 90 -5.27 18.05 8.90
N THR A 91 -4.74 16.87 8.51
CA THR A 91 -5.57 15.72 8.10
C THR A 91 -6.57 15.37 9.20
N ASN A 92 -7.81 15.06 8.82
CA ASN A 92 -8.81 14.55 9.74
C ASN A 92 -8.72 13.01 9.81
N ASP A 93 -8.07 12.51 10.83
CA ASP A 93 -7.90 11.10 11.14
C ASP A 93 -8.85 10.57 12.23
N THR A 94 -9.81 11.41 12.68
CA THR A 94 -10.70 11.09 13.81
C THR A 94 -11.76 10.02 13.48
N GLY A 95 -11.95 9.70 12.21
CA GLY A 95 -13.00 8.78 11.76
C GLY A 95 -14.37 9.45 11.56
N ASP A 96 -14.56 10.68 12.08
CA ASP A 96 -15.80 11.46 11.99
C ASP A 96 -15.57 12.84 11.38
N GLU A 97 -16.65 13.50 10.90
CA GLU A 97 -16.59 14.91 10.54
C GLU A 97 -16.24 15.72 11.78
N ARG A 98 -15.26 16.61 11.69
CA ARG A 98 -14.90 17.50 12.79
C ARG A 98 -15.26 18.95 12.47
N THR A 99 -15.59 19.68 13.52
CA THR A 99 -15.97 21.09 13.46
C THR A 99 -15.11 21.89 14.41
N GLY A 100 -14.56 23.00 13.92
CA GLY A 100 -13.80 23.97 14.67
C GLY A 100 -14.20 25.38 14.27
N SER A 101 -13.50 26.40 14.81
CA SER A 101 -13.81 27.78 14.51
C SER A 101 -12.61 28.69 14.42
N ILE A 102 -12.74 29.74 13.63
CA ILE A 102 -11.86 30.90 13.61
C ILE A 102 -12.62 32.11 14.14
N ASP A 103 -12.14 32.70 15.21
CA ASP A 103 -12.71 33.91 15.82
C ASP A 103 -12.07 35.12 15.14
N LEU A 104 -12.90 36.12 14.80
CA LEU A 104 -12.53 37.34 14.11
C LEU A 104 -12.81 38.55 15.03
N SER A 105 -11.85 39.42 15.18
CA SER A 105 -11.94 40.65 15.94
C SER A 105 -11.44 41.85 15.13
N TYR A 106 -12.22 42.93 15.11
CA TYR A 106 -11.86 44.18 14.42
C TYR A 106 -12.32 45.37 15.28
N GLU A 107 -11.48 46.38 15.36
CA GLU A 107 -11.78 47.56 16.19
C GLU A 107 -13.06 48.29 15.74
N GLY A 108 -14.05 48.34 16.62
CA GLY A 108 -15.35 49.02 16.41
C GLY A 108 -16.36 48.15 15.66
N ALA A 109 -16.10 46.88 15.46
CA ALA A 109 -17.06 45.88 14.97
C ALA A 109 -17.41 44.88 16.07
N GLU A 110 -18.59 44.29 15.99
CA GLU A 110 -18.92 43.10 16.79
C GLU A 110 -18.05 41.94 16.36
N PRO A 111 -17.55 41.11 17.30
CA PRO A 111 -16.78 39.91 16.95
C PRO A 111 -17.58 38.96 16.06
N ALA A 112 -16.91 38.36 15.07
CA ALA A 112 -17.51 37.38 14.17
C ALA A 112 -16.79 36.02 14.30
N LYS A 113 -17.45 34.97 13.82
CA LYS A 113 -16.92 33.61 13.88
C LYS A 113 -17.12 32.89 12.56
N ILE A 114 -16.07 32.21 12.09
CA ILE A 114 -16.14 31.31 10.96
C ILE A 114 -16.19 29.89 11.50
N THR A 115 -17.17 29.09 11.08
CA THR A 115 -17.23 27.66 11.38
C THR A 115 -16.49 26.90 10.31
N ILE A 116 -15.48 26.16 10.70
CA ILE A 116 -14.69 25.27 9.84
C ILE A 116 -15.19 23.85 10.04
N ARG A 117 -15.71 23.24 8.99
CA ARG A 117 -16.10 21.82 8.98
C ARG A 117 -15.14 21.06 8.07
N GLN A 118 -14.64 19.93 8.53
CA GLN A 118 -13.77 19.05 7.76
C GLN A 118 -14.38 17.65 7.68
N LYS A 119 -14.53 17.17 6.46
CA LYS A 119 -15.18 15.89 6.15
C LYS A 119 -14.42 14.72 6.77
N THR A 120 -15.11 13.59 6.94
CA THR A 120 -14.51 12.30 7.23
C THR A 120 -13.72 11.79 6.03
N PRO A 121 -12.55 11.17 6.21
CA PRO A 121 -11.84 10.50 5.13
C PRO A 121 -12.70 9.40 4.51
N VAL A 122 -12.77 9.37 3.18
CA VAL A 122 -13.44 8.31 2.45
C VAL A 122 -12.41 7.27 2.04
N TYR A 123 -12.41 6.12 2.72
CA TYR A 123 -11.55 5.00 2.39
C TYR A 123 -12.27 4.04 1.45
N GLN A 124 -11.69 3.74 0.31
CA GLN A 124 -12.19 2.72 -0.63
C GLN A 124 -11.59 1.34 -0.28
N PRO A 125 -12.31 0.24 -0.52
CA PRO A 125 -11.72 -1.08 -0.42
C PRO A 125 -10.48 -1.19 -1.28
N VAL A 126 -9.39 -1.73 -0.73
CA VAL A 126 -8.14 -1.93 -1.48
C VAL A 126 -8.30 -3.02 -2.54
N ASP A 127 -9.17 -3.99 -2.29
CA ASP A 127 -9.57 -5.04 -3.23
C ASP A 127 -11.03 -5.46 -2.95
N GLU A 128 -11.81 -5.61 -4.01
CA GLU A 128 -13.21 -6.05 -3.92
C GLU A 128 -13.37 -7.58 -4.01
N ASN A 129 -12.30 -8.30 -4.39
CA ASN A 129 -12.34 -9.75 -4.60
C ASN A 129 -12.12 -10.56 -3.33
N GLY A 130 -11.84 -9.91 -2.20
CA GLY A 130 -11.75 -10.61 -0.92
C GLY A 130 -10.57 -10.15 -0.04
N THR A 131 -10.23 -11.02 0.91
CA THR A 131 -9.16 -10.80 1.89
C THR A 131 -7.92 -11.61 1.55
N ALA A 132 -6.74 -11.11 1.89
CA ALA A 132 -5.47 -11.78 1.64
C ALA A 132 -4.37 -11.25 2.58
N ASN A 133 -3.16 -11.79 2.47
CA ASN A 133 -1.97 -11.26 3.15
C ASN A 133 -1.23 -10.21 2.32
N CYS A 134 -1.58 -10.06 1.05
CA CYS A 134 -1.04 -9.04 0.17
C CYS A 134 -2.16 -8.32 -0.56
N TYR A 135 -2.03 -7.00 -0.70
CA TYR A 135 -2.94 -6.16 -1.47
C TYR A 135 -2.17 -5.31 -2.48
N ILE A 136 -2.67 -5.24 -3.71
CA ILE A 136 -2.08 -4.45 -4.79
C ILE A 136 -2.71 -3.05 -4.77
N VAL A 137 -1.85 -2.03 -4.78
CA VAL A 137 -2.24 -0.61 -4.86
C VAL A 137 -1.59 -0.01 -6.09
N SER A 138 -2.41 0.53 -7.01
CA SER A 138 -1.94 1.01 -8.31
C SER A 138 -2.12 2.52 -8.51
N GLY A 139 -2.35 3.28 -7.46
CA GLY A 139 -2.50 4.73 -7.51
C GLY A 139 -2.56 5.37 -6.14
N PRO A 140 -2.46 6.70 -6.06
CA PRO A 140 -2.61 7.43 -4.80
C PRO A 140 -4.05 7.38 -4.31
N GLY A 141 -4.27 7.40 -2.99
CA GLY A 141 -5.60 7.43 -2.40
C GLY A 141 -5.66 6.93 -0.97
N ASN A 142 -6.89 6.86 -0.49
CA ASN A 142 -7.26 6.36 0.83
C ASN A 142 -7.86 4.97 0.67
N TYR A 143 -7.26 3.98 1.30
CA TYR A 143 -7.61 2.57 1.15
C TYR A 143 -7.92 1.92 2.49
N LYS A 144 -8.76 0.89 2.47
CA LYS A 144 -9.05 0.06 3.64
C LYS A 144 -9.16 -1.40 3.29
N PHE A 145 -8.88 -2.26 4.26
CA PHE A 145 -9.13 -3.70 4.20
C PHE A 145 -9.51 -4.24 5.58
N ALA A 146 -10.21 -5.37 5.61
CA ALA A 146 -10.61 -6.00 6.86
C ALA A 146 -9.40 -6.53 7.66
N ALA A 147 -9.38 -6.30 8.97
CA ALA A 147 -8.35 -6.82 9.87
C ALA A 147 -8.63 -8.29 10.21
N VAL A 148 -8.44 -9.17 9.21
CA VAL A 148 -8.67 -10.62 9.29
C VAL A 148 -7.45 -11.41 8.82
N LYS A 149 -7.39 -12.70 9.19
CA LYS A 149 -6.28 -13.58 8.82
C LYS A 149 -6.38 -14.03 7.37
N GLY A 150 -5.37 -13.70 6.59
CA GLY A 150 -5.21 -14.16 5.20
C GLY A 150 -6.45 -13.99 4.34
N ASN A 151 -6.83 -15.03 3.59
CA ASN A 151 -8.04 -15.11 2.77
C ASN A 151 -9.29 -15.58 3.55
N GLY A 152 -9.26 -15.42 4.88
CA GLY A 152 -10.35 -15.82 5.78
C GLY A 152 -11.24 -14.67 6.21
N SER A 153 -12.12 -14.97 7.15
CA SER A 153 -12.98 -14.00 7.83
C SER A 153 -12.71 -13.92 9.35
N GLU A 154 -11.75 -14.71 9.85
CA GLU A 154 -11.39 -14.71 11.26
C GLU A 154 -10.62 -13.42 11.61
N ALA A 155 -11.14 -12.65 12.58
CA ALA A 155 -10.48 -11.45 13.06
C ALA A 155 -9.10 -11.78 13.67
N VAL A 156 -8.13 -10.88 13.51
CA VAL A 156 -6.77 -11.10 14.01
C VAL A 156 -6.66 -11.04 15.54
N GLY A 157 -7.68 -10.57 16.22
CA GLY A 157 -7.74 -10.37 17.68
C GLY A 157 -8.15 -8.95 18.03
N THR A 158 -7.95 -8.54 19.28
CA THR A 158 -8.25 -7.18 19.75
C THR A 158 -7.12 -6.24 19.35
N VAL A 159 -7.33 -5.47 18.28
CA VAL A 159 -6.37 -4.50 17.77
C VAL A 159 -6.39 -3.24 18.62
N ALA A 160 -5.24 -2.83 19.14
CA ALA A 160 -5.06 -1.55 19.83
C ALA A 160 -4.45 -0.49 18.91
N THR A 161 -3.49 -0.88 18.07
CA THR A 161 -2.79 0.02 17.14
C THR A 161 -2.45 -0.69 15.83
N VAL A 162 -2.24 0.09 14.80
CA VAL A 162 -1.65 -0.35 13.52
C VAL A 162 -0.46 0.52 13.17
N GLU A 163 0.54 -0.05 12.52
CA GLU A 163 1.72 0.69 12.08
C GLU A 163 2.32 0.12 10.80
N VAL A 164 3.07 0.94 10.06
CA VAL A 164 3.93 0.51 8.97
C VAL A 164 5.25 0.05 9.57
N LEU A 165 5.55 -1.26 9.45
CA LEU A 165 6.79 -1.84 9.98
C LEU A 165 7.99 -1.45 9.12
N TRP A 166 7.82 -1.46 7.81
CA TRP A 166 8.84 -1.05 6.85
C TRP A 166 8.24 -0.68 5.49
N GLU A 167 9.03 0.10 4.75
CA GLU A 167 8.82 0.44 3.35
C GLU A 167 10.11 0.16 2.57
N THR A 168 10.00 -0.21 1.29
CA THR A 168 11.12 -0.42 0.36
C THR A 168 10.71 -0.13 -1.07
N PHE A 169 11.64 0.39 -1.89
CA PHE A 169 11.46 0.47 -3.34
C PHE A 169 11.87 -0.82 -4.06
N GLY A 170 12.38 -1.82 -3.33
CA GLY A 170 12.86 -3.07 -3.91
C GLY A 170 14.21 -2.94 -4.63
N THR A 171 14.97 -1.89 -4.36
CA THR A 171 16.27 -1.57 -4.97
C THR A 171 17.27 -1.11 -3.90
N SER A 172 18.44 -0.61 -4.32
CA SER A 172 19.41 0.02 -3.41
C SER A 172 18.99 1.40 -2.90
N ALA A 173 17.95 2.01 -3.47
CA ALA A 173 17.44 3.31 -3.02
C ALA A 173 16.69 3.17 -1.69
N THR A 174 17.08 3.95 -0.69
CA THR A 174 16.46 3.94 0.65
C THR A 174 15.26 4.87 0.67
N PRO A 175 14.05 4.37 0.99
CA PRO A 175 12.90 5.24 1.23
C PRO A 175 13.02 5.95 2.58
N ASN A 176 12.40 7.12 2.68
CA ASN A 176 12.06 7.68 3.98
C ASN A 176 10.74 7.08 4.47
N LYS A 177 10.53 7.12 5.77
CA LYS A 177 9.27 6.70 6.36
C LYS A 177 8.12 7.59 5.85
N GLY A 178 7.10 6.98 5.28
CA GLY A 178 5.96 7.68 4.68
C GLY A 178 6.10 7.97 3.17
N ASP A 179 7.21 7.56 2.53
CA ASP A 179 7.39 7.71 1.07
C ASP A 179 6.38 6.86 0.27
N LEU A 180 5.84 5.80 0.86
CA LEU A 180 4.82 4.94 0.26
C LEU A 180 3.47 5.08 0.97
N ILE A 181 3.44 4.90 2.30
CA ILE A 181 2.25 4.97 3.15
C ILE A 181 2.40 6.16 4.09
N ALA A 182 1.70 7.26 3.78
CA ALA A 182 1.77 8.48 4.58
C ALA A 182 1.13 8.32 5.96
N GLU A 183 0.01 7.59 6.02
CA GLU A 183 -0.76 7.39 7.25
C GLU A 183 -1.37 6.00 7.30
N VAL A 184 -1.51 5.46 8.52
CA VAL A 184 -2.22 4.22 8.79
C VAL A 184 -3.01 4.35 10.09
N SER A 185 -4.26 3.86 10.10
CA SER A 185 -5.16 3.91 11.24
C SER A 185 -6.03 2.65 11.32
N TYR A 186 -6.66 2.43 12.47
CA TYR A 186 -7.58 1.32 12.68
C TYR A 186 -8.99 1.82 12.96
N ASP A 187 -9.94 1.46 12.11
CA ASP A 187 -11.37 1.67 12.33
C ASP A 187 -11.95 0.51 13.15
N ASN A 188 -12.02 0.70 14.46
CA ASN A 188 -12.50 -0.32 15.39
C ASN A 188 -13.98 -0.69 15.13
N ALA A 189 -14.82 0.25 14.70
CA ALA A 189 -16.24 0.00 14.44
C ALA A 189 -16.45 -0.93 13.25
N LYS A 190 -15.55 -0.89 12.28
CA LYS A 190 -15.61 -1.69 11.04
C LYS A 190 -14.62 -2.84 11.02
N ASN A 191 -13.80 -3.02 12.06
CA ASN A 191 -12.68 -3.96 12.09
C ASN A 191 -11.82 -3.85 10.82
N ALA A 192 -11.38 -2.64 10.49
CA ALA A 192 -10.66 -2.37 9.26
C ALA A 192 -9.36 -1.61 9.50
N VAL A 193 -8.31 -1.99 8.78
CA VAL A 193 -7.09 -1.20 8.63
C VAL A 193 -7.33 -0.19 7.51
N CYS A 194 -7.13 1.07 7.81
CA CYS A 194 -7.23 2.19 6.88
C CYS A 194 -5.84 2.78 6.66
N PHE A 195 -5.50 3.13 5.42
CA PHE A 195 -4.22 3.79 5.13
C PHE A 195 -4.35 4.76 3.97
N THR A 196 -3.49 5.76 3.98
CA THR A 196 -3.35 6.76 2.92
C THR A 196 -1.97 6.61 2.29
N THR A 197 -1.91 6.54 0.96
CA THR A 197 -0.62 6.54 0.24
C THR A 197 0.01 7.93 0.29
N ALA A 198 1.32 8.02 0.04
CA ALA A 198 1.96 9.30 -0.19
C ALA A 198 1.27 10.05 -1.36
N ALA A 199 1.25 11.39 -1.29
CA ALA A 199 0.62 12.23 -2.31
C ALA A 199 1.24 12.04 -3.70
N GLU A 200 2.56 11.86 -3.76
CA GLU A 200 3.27 11.39 -4.94
C GLU A 200 3.34 9.87 -4.91
N PHE A 201 2.56 9.22 -5.76
CA PHE A 201 2.55 7.76 -5.82
C PHE A 201 3.87 7.21 -6.34
N ARG A 202 4.50 6.33 -5.55
CA ARG A 202 5.74 5.65 -5.90
C ARG A 202 5.55 4.14 -5.82
N LYS A 203 6.17 3.40 -6.73
CA LYS A 203 6.18 1.93 -6.69
C LYS A 203 7.11 1.44 -5.58
N GLY A 204 6.67 0.43 -4.87
CA GLY A 204 7.41 -0.14 -3.75
C GLY A 204 6.58 -1.15 -2.98
N ASN A 205 7.03 -1.47 -1.78
CA ASN A 205 6.38 -2.42 -0.90
C ASN A 205 6.40 -1.88 0.53
N ALA A 206 5.33 -2.12 1.26
CA ALA A 206 5.23 -1.81 2.68
C ALA A 206 4.63 -3.00 3.45
N LEU A 207 4.99 -3.14 4.71
CA LEU A 207 4.37 -4.10 5.61
C LEU A 207 3.63 -3.36 6.72
N ILE A 208 2.31 -3.51 6.77
CA ILE A 208 1.45 -2.96 7.84
C ILE A 208 1.20 -4.06 8.87
N ALA A 209 1.28 -3.75 10.16
CA ALA A 209 0.98 -4.67 11.24
C ALA A 209 -0.11 -4.13 12.17
N ALA A 210 -0.98 -5.03 12.64
CA ALA A 210 -1.89 -4.78 13.76
C ALA A 210 -1.26 -5.31 15.04
N LYS A 211 -1.36 -4.53 16.13
CA LYS A 211 -0.81 -4.83 17.44
C LYS A 211 -1.88 -4.80 18.52
N ASP A 212 -1.71 -5.61 19.53
CA ASP A 212 -2.50 -5.55 20.77
C ASP A 212 -2.02 -4.42 21.71
N ALA A 213 -2.69 -4.29 22.85
CA ALA A 213 -2.36 -3.27 23.85
C ALA A 213 -0.98 -3.46 24.51
N SER A 214 -0.37 -4.65 24.41
CA SER A 214 0.98 -4.92 24.88
C SER A 214 2.05 -4.59 23.84
N GLY A 215 1.66 -4.26 22.61
CA GLY A 215 2.55 -4.04 21.47
C GLY A 215 2.91 -5.32 20.71
N LYS A 216 2.34 -6.49 21.08
CA LYS A 216 2.54 -7.74 20.33
C LYS A 216 1.84 -7.66 18.99
N ILE A 217 2.54 -8.02 17.91
CA ILE A 217 1.96 -8.11 16.57
C ILE A 217 0.97 -9.29 16.54
N LEU A 218 -0.27 -8.99 16.15
CA LEU A 218 -1.35 -9.96 15.97
C LEU A 218 -1.37 -10.51 14.56
N TRP A 219 -1.10 -9.67 13.56
CA TRP A 219 -1.02 -10.00 12.15
C TRP A 219 -0.34 -8.88 11.36
N SER A 220 0.10 -9.19 10.14
CA SER A 220 0.71 -8.23 9.21
C SER A 220 0.24 -8.49 7.77
N TRP A 221 0.22 -7.44 6.96
CA TRP A 221 -0.20 -7.47 5.57
C TRP A 221 0.81 -6.73 4.70
N HIS A 222 1.15 -7.32 3.58
CA HIS A 222 2.00 -6.73 2.57
C HIS A 222 1.17 -5.81 1.66
N ILE A 223 1.55 -4.55 1.54
CA ILE A 223 1.00 -3.59 0.58
C ILE A 223 1.97 -3.49 -0.58
N TRP A 224 1.54 -3.99 -1.73
CA TRP A 224 2.32 -4.03 -2.96
C TRP A 224 1.92 -2.86 -3.87
N MET A 225 2.70 -1.80 -3.85
CA MET A 225 2.46 -0.58 -4.62
C MET A 225 3.13 -0.69 -5.98
N THR A 226 2.34 -0.92 -7.02
CA THR A 226 2.82 -1.11 -8.41
C THR A 226 1.68 -0.84 -9.38
N ASP A 227 1.99 -0.65 -10.67
CA ASP A 227 0.99 -0.76 -11.71
C ASP A 227 0.32 -2.13 -11.64
N LYS A 228 -0.97 -2.18 -11.99
CA LYS A 228 -1.73 -3.43 -11.92
C LYS A 228 -1.02 -4.53 -12.71
N PRO A 229 -0.59 -5.63 -12.05
CA PRO A 229 0.02 -6.75 -12.73
C PRO A 229 -0.93 -7.35 -13.77
N GLU A 230 -0.38 -7.82 -14.88
CA GLU A 230 -1.15 -8.46 -15.94
C GLU A 230 -1.25 -9.97 -15.74
N ASP A 231 -2.38 -10.51 -16.16
CA ASP A 231 -2.61 -11.95 -16.23
C ASP A 231 -1.89 -12.54 -17.45
N GLN A 232 -1.01 -13.49 -17.22
CA GLN A 232 -0.32 -14.25 -18.26
C GLN A 232 -0.83 -15.69 -18.30
N ALA A 233 -1.64 -16.02 -19.31
CA ALA A 233 -2.15 -17.36 -19.52
C ALA A 233 -1.09 -18.24 -20.22
N TYR A 234 -0.75 -19.35 -19.60
CA TYR A 234 0.22 -20.32 -20.14
C TYR A 234 -0.46 -21.38 -20.98
N ASN A 235 0.28 -21.93 -21.95
CA ASN A 235 -0.20 -23.03 -22.79
C ASN A 235 -0.44 -24.33 -21.99
N ASN A 236 -0.95 -25.34 -22.69
CA ASN A 236 -1.20 -26.67 -22.17
C ASN A 236 -2.21 -26.75 -21.01
N GLY A 237 -3.04 -25.72 -20.86
CA GLY A 237 -4.00 -25.65 -19.74
C GLY A 237 -3.33 -25.59 -18.37
N ALA A 238 -2.10 -25.06 -18.30
CA ALA A 238 -1.37 -24.94 -17.05
C ALA A 238 -2.03 -23.96 -16.10
N GLY A 239 -2.64 -22.91 -16.63
CA GLY A 239 -3.27 -21.85 -15.85
C GLY A 239 -2.72 -20.45 -16.17
N THR A 240 -3.05 -19.49 -15.35
CA THR A 240 -2.72 -18.07 -15.52
C THR A 240 -1.91 -17.60 -14.32
N MET A 241 -0.77 -16.96 -14.53
CA MET A 241 0.03 -16.32 -13.48
C MET A 241 0.08 -14.81 -13.66
N LEU A 242 0.42 -14.11 -12.59
CA LEU A 242 0.82 -12.71 -12.71
C LEU A 242 2.12 -12.58 -13.54
N ASP A 243 2.27 -11.46 -14.24
CA ASP A 243 3.40 -11.16 -15.14
C ASP A 243 4.75 -10.98 -14.40
N ARG A 244 4.74 -10.88 -13.09
CA ARG A 244 5.91 -10.56 -12.25
C ARG A 244 5.89 -11.29 -10.92
N ASN A 245 7.07 -11.31 -10.25
CA ASN A 245 7.21 -11.86 -8.91
C ASN A 245 6.44 -11.01 -7.90
N LEU A 246 5.96 -11.63 -6.83
CA LEU A 246 5.30 -10.96 -5.72
C LEU A 246 6.26 -9.91 -5.11
N GLY A 247 5.79 -8.66 -5.03
CA GLY A 247 6.59 -7.53 -4.59
C GLY A 247 7.46 -6.87 -5.67
N ALA A 248 7.46 -7.36 -6.92
CA ALA A 248 8.21 -6.71 -7.99
C ALA A 248 7.56 -5.39 -8.42
N THR A 249 8.36 -4.35 -8.56
CA THR A 249 7.94 -3.00 -8.98
C THR A 249 8.14 -2.74 -10.47
N SER A 250 8.75 -3.70 -11.18
CA SER A 250 9.04 -3.66 -12.61
C SER A 250 8.85 -5.02 -13.26
N THR A 251 8.62 -5.03 -14.59
CA THR A 251 8.64 -6.23 -15.44
C THR A 251 9.80 -6.19 -16.43
N THR A 252 10.61 -5.14 -16.39
CA THR A 252 11.69 -4.91 -17.34
C THR A 252 12.85 -5.86 -17.09
N PRO A 253 13.28 -6.65 -18.10
CA PRO A 253 14.48 -7.45 -18.00
C PRO A 253 15.71 -6.61 -17.61
N GLY A 254 16.50 -7.09 -16.65
CA GLY A 254 17.69 -6.40 -16.17
C GLY A 254 17.45 -5.32 -15.10
N ASP A 255 16.21 -5.06 -14.76
CA ASP A 255 15.85 -4.11 -13.70
C ASP A 255 15.83 -4.80 -12.32
N ALA A 256 16.51 -4.21 -11.32
CA ALA A 256 16.48 -4.71 -9.94
C ALA A 256 15.05 -4.75 -9.36
N GLY A 257 14.19 -3.81 -9.74
CA GLY A 257 12.78 -3.80 -9.35
C GLY A 257 11.97 -5.02 -9.81
N ALA A 258 12.49 -5.80 -10.77
CA ALA A 258 11.85 -7.04 -11.23
C ALA A 258 12.10 -8.24 -10.29
N LEU A 259 13.08 -8.16 -9.38
CA LEU A 259 13.44 -9.27 -8.48
C LEU A 259 12.29 -9.66 -7.55
N GLY A 260 11.57 -8.66 -7.01
CA GLY A 260 10.51 -8.87 -6.02
C GLY A 260 11.04 -9.18 -4.63
N LEU A 261 10.15 -9.70 -3.79
CA LEU A 261 10.44 -10.08 -2.41
C LEU A 261 10.61 -11.61 -2.28
N LEU A 262 11.23 -12.05 -1.20
CA LEU A 262 11.51 -13.46 -0.93
C LEU A 262 10.69 -13.95 0.27
N TYR A 263 10.26 -15.20 0.24
CA TYR A 263 9.38 -15.81 1.25
C TYR A 263 9.96 -17.15 1.73
N GLN A 264 9.95 -17.38 3.04
CA GLN A 264 10.17 -18.72 3.58
C GLN A 264 8.94 -19.59 3.31
N TRP A 265 9.13 -20.86 2.98
CA TRP A 265 8.02 -21.73 2.57
C TRP A 265 6.92 -21.82 3.63
N GLY A 266 5.69 -21.56 3.25
CA GLY A 266 4.56 -21.58 4.18
C GLY A 266 4.43 -20.36 5.09
N ARG A 267 5.23 -19.30 4.87
CA ARG A 267 5.18 -18.05 5.62
C ARG A 267 4.54 -16.95 4.77
N LYS A 268 3.67 -16.14 5.39
CA LYS A 268 2.94 -15.07 4.72
C LYS A 268 3.74 -13.77 4.56
N ASP A 269 4.78 -13.57 5.38
CA ASP A 269 5.51 -12.31 5.47
C ASP A 269 6.76 -12.33 4.58
N PRO A 270 7.00 -11.25 3.81
CA PRO A 270 8.13 -11.15 2.91
C PRO A 270 9.42 -10.70 3.58
N PHE A 271 10.53 -11.09 2.97
CA PHE A 271 11.88 -10.58 3.21
C PHE A 271 12.41 -9.81 2.00
N MET A 272 13.32 -8.88 2.23
CA MET A 272 13.97 -8.14 1.16
C MET A 272 14.68 -9.08 0.20
N GLY A 273 14.46 -8.89 -1.11
CA GLY A 273 15.31 -9.43 -2.16
C GLY A 273 16.64 -8.69 -2.27
N ALA A 274 17.43 -8.97 -3.31
CA ALA A 274 18.68 -8.28 -3.56
C ALA A 274 18.47 -6.82 -3.98
N SER A 275 19.43 -5.96 -3.65
CA SER A 275 19.43 -4.54 -4.02
C SER A 275 19.72 -4.28 -5.50
N ASP A 276 20.32 -5.25 -6.18
CA ASP A 276 20.73 -5.21 -7.58
C ASP A 276 20.65 -6.62 -8.20
N ILE A 277 20.54 -6.68 -9.52
CA ILE A 277 20.51 -7.94 -10.30
C ILE A 277 21.91 -8.41 -10.70
N ALA A 278 22.95 -7.67 -10.42
CA ALA A 278 24.31 -8.02 -10.74
C ALA A 278 24.69 -9.38 -10.14
N GLU A 279 25.45 -10.18 -10.91
CA GLU A 279 25.89 -11.51 -10.49
C GLU A 279 26.71 -11.44 -9.19
N GLY A 280 26.26 -12.22 -8.20
CA GLY A 280 26.92 -12.30 -6.89
C GLY A 280 26.55 -11.18 -5.93
N THR A 281 25.53 -10.38 -6.19
CA THR A 281 25.00 -9.41 -5.23
C THR A 281 24.57 -10.12 -3.95
N THR A 282 25.12 -9.69 -2.82
CA THR A 282 24.81 -10.18 -1.47
C THR A 282 24.08 -9.16 -0.62
N THR A 283 24.01 -7.89 -1.08
CA THR A 283 23.31 -6.81 -0.39
C THR A 283 21.81 -6.90 -0.64
N GLN A 284 21.03 -6.85 0.42
CA GLN A 284 19.56 -6.77 0.31
C GLN A 284 19.08 -5.38 -0.14
N ALA A 285 17.89 -5.31 -0.70
CA ALA A 285 17.24 -4.06 -1.02
C ALA A 285 17.10 -3.18 0.22
N ALA A 286 17.26 -1.86 0.03
CA ALA A 286 17.15 -0.89 1.10
C ALA A 286 15.70 -0.76 1.59
N SER A 287 15.53 -0.45 2.87
CA SER A 287 14.23 -0.26 3.50
C SER A 287 14.31 0.82 4.59
N THR A 288 13.16 1.21 5.14
CA THR A 288 13.10 2.12 6.30
C THR A 288 13.60 1.48 7.59
N ILE A 289 13.82 0.15 7.63
CA ILE A 289 14.54 -0.51 8.72
C ILE A 289 16.04 -0.34 8.48
N GLY A 290 16.69 0.46 9.31
CA GLY A 290 18.14 0.67 9.20
C GLY A 290 18.96 -0.58 9.56
N THR A 291 18.53 -1.31 10.61
CA THR A 291 19.18 -2.57 11.03
C THR A 291 18.09 -3.62 11.25
N TRP A 292 18.10 -4.65 10.42
CA TRP A 292 17.20 -5.79 10.55
C TRP A 292 17.56 -6.62 11.80
N PRO A 293 16.57 -7.26 12.44
CA PRO A 293 16.84 -8.19 13.52
C PRO A 293 17.79 -9.29 13.07
N GLU A 294 18.67 -9.72 13.98
CA GLU A 294 19.50 -10.90 13.74
C GLU A 294 18.62 -12.13 13.51
N PRO A 295 18.98 -12.99 12.56
CA PRO A 295 18.29 -14.26 12.34
C PRO A 295 18.31 -15.12 13.61
N VAL A 296 17.26 -15.92 13.79
CA VAL A 296 17.14 -16.83 14.95
C VAL A 296 17.04 -18.27 14.48
N VAL A 297 17.65 -19.19 15.20
CA VAL A 297 17.54 -20.63 14.92
C VAL A 297 16.16 -21.13 15.33
N SER A 298 15.55 -21.95 14.50
CA SER A 298 14.27 -22.61 14.75
C SER A 298 14.38 -23.60 15.91
N ASP A 299 13.55 -23.44 16.93
CA ASP A 299 13.43 -24.30 18.10
C ASP A 299 11.95 -24.36 18.56
N GLU A 300 11.68 -25.02 19.66
CA GLU A 300 10.32 -25.14 20.26
C GLU A 300 9.67 -23.76 20.53
N ALA A 301 10.45 -22.71 20.78
CA ALA A 301 9.94 -21.38 21.10
C ALA A 301 9.85 -20.48 19.86
N LYS A 302 10.87 -20.52 19.00
CA LYS A 302 11.03 -19.60 17.86
C LYS A 302 10.60 -20.19 16.52
N GLY A 303 10.52 -21.52 16.41
CA GLY A 303 10.03 -22.23 15.23
C GLY A 303 8.52 -22.43 15.21
N THR A 304 7.72 -21.54 15.77
CA THR A 304 6.26 -21.66 15.85
C THR A 304 5.55 -20.66 14.93
N ILE A 305 4.31 -20.97 14.56
CA ILE A 305 3.46 -20.04 13.80
C ILE A 305 3.26 -18.73 14.58
N ASP A 306 2.98 -18.81 15.88
CA ASP A 306 2.78 -17.65 16.75
C ASP A 306 4.02 -16.75 16.80
N TYR A 307 5.21 -17.36 16.87
CA TYR A 307 6.46 -16.59 16.83
C TYR A 307 6.64 -15.92 15.47
N ALA A 308 6.46 -16.63 14.37
CA ALA A 308 6.60 -16.11 13.02
C ALA A 308 5.62 -14.94 12.75
N VAL A 309 4.35 -15.07 13.18
CA VAL A 309 3.32 -14.02 13.08
C VAL A 309 3.67 -12.81 13.94
N SER A 310 4.16 -13.04 15.17
CA SER A 310 4.52 -11.93 16.09
C SER A 310 5.85 -11.26 15.73
N ASN A 311 6.68 -11.90 14.89
CA ASN A 311 8.00 -11.43 14.47
C ASN A 311 8.16 -11.47 12.95
N PRO A 312 7.31 -10.74 12.18
CA PRO A 312 7.26 -10.85 10.72
C PRO A 312 8.56 -10.41 10.02
N VAL A 313 9.39 -9.60 10.68
CA VAL A 313 10.67 -9.10 10.16
C VAL A 313 11.88 -9.93 10.58
N THR A 314 11.70 -10.95 11.41
CA THR A 314 12.79 -11.83 11.87
C THR A 314 12.92 -13.04 10.94
N PHE A 315 14.08 -13.25 10.36
CA PHE A 315 14.38 -14.46 9.59
C PHE A 315 14.61 -15.64 10.56
N ILE A 316 13.91 -16.76 10.32
CA ILE A 316 14.02 -17.96 11.15
C ILE A 316 14.87 -18.97 10.40
N LEU A 317 16.06 -19.23 10.90
CA LEU A 317 17.00 -20.20 10.33
C LEU A 317 16.46 -21.63 10.49
N GLU A 318 17.03 -22.55 9.72
CA GLU A 318 16.71 -23.97 9.81
C GLU A 318 16.97 -24.56 11.21
N ASN A 319 16.30 -25.65 11.50
CA ASN A 319 16.67 -26.55 12.61
C ASN A 319 17.34 -27.82 12.05
N GLU A 320 18.10 -28.48 12.88
CA GLU A 320 18.87 -29.67 12.48
C GLU A 320 18.00 -30.89 12.13
N ASN A 321 16.70 -30.89 12.47
CA ASN A 321 15.84 -32.05 12.28
C ASN A 321 15.25 -32.13 10.88
N ASN A 322 14.63 -31.04 10.38
CA ASN A 322 13.88 -31.03 9.13
C ASN A 322 14.24 -29.90 8.17
N HIS A 323 15.25 -29.10 8.50
CA HIS A 323 15.70 -27.95 7.68
C HIS A 323 14.58 -26.96 7.37
N ASP A 324 13.60 -26.87 8.28
CA ASP A 324 12.45 -25.98 8.21
C ASP A 324 12.59 -24.86 9.25
N TRP A 325 12.03 -23.69 8.97
CA TRP A 325 11.85 -22.65 9.95
C TRP A 325 10.77 -23.04 10.98
N TYR A 326 9.85 -23.95 10.62
CA TYR A 326 8.81 -24.46 11.52
C TYR A 326 9.30 -25.72 12.21
N TYR A 327 9.37 -25.66 13.53
CA TYR A 327 9.86 -26.74 14.38
C TYR A 327 8.75 -27.74 14.69
N THR A 328 8.92 -28.98 14.28
CA THR A 328 7.98 -30.06 14.57
C THR A 328 8.50 -31.04 15.63
N GLY A 329 9.75 -30.89 16.07
CA GLY A 329 10.44 -31.85 16.94
C GLY A 329 10.78 -33.17 16.25
N SER A 330 10.57 -33.27 14.92
CA SER A 330 10.80 -34.48 14.12
C SER A 330 11.42 -34.12 12.77
N LYS A 331 11.66 -35.13 11.94
CA LYS A 331 12.11 -34.95 10.54
C LYS A 331 10.97 -34.58 9.58
N GLU A 332 9.75 -34.61 10.05
CA GLU A 332 8.58 -34.28 9.22
C GLU A 332 8.37 -32.78 9.14
N THR A 333 8.04 -32.31 7.96
CA THR A 333 7.66 -30.92 7.71
C THR A 333 6.14 -30.80 7.67
N ASP A 334 5.60 -29.76 8.30
CA ASP A 334 4.17 -29.42 8.21
C ASP A 334 3.83 -28.92 6.80
N ASN A 335 3.05 -29.68 6.07
CA ASN A 335 2.59 -29.36 4.71
C ASN A 335 1.25 -28.61 4.69
N THR A 336 0.75 -28.14 5.83
CA THR A 336 -0.56 -27.46 5.91
C THR A 336 -0.48 -25.97 5.72
N ARG A 337 0.70 -25.36 5.82
CA ARG A 337 0.93 -23.91 5.74
C ARG A 337 0.60 -23.34 4.35
N TRP A 338 1.07 -23.98 3.29
CA TRP A 338 0.64 -23.73 1.90
C TRP A 338 0.07 -24.99 1.29
N LYS A 339 -0.94 -24.85 0.44
CA LYS A 339 -1.62 -25.97 -0.24
C LYS A 339 -2.06 -25.54 -1.64
N SER A 340 -2.54 -26.52 -2.41
CA SER A 340 -3.22 -26.28 -3.69
C SER A 340 -4.52 -25.47 -3.57
N SER A 341 -5.13 -25.43 -2.38
CA SER A 341 -6.16 -24.45 -2.03
C SER A 341 -5.53 -23.35 -1.17
N LYS A 342 -5.83 -22.09 -1.45
CA LYS A 342 -5.27 -20.96 -0.73
C LYS A 342 -5.52 -21.06 0.77
N THR A 343 -4.46 -21.04 1.57
CA THR A 343 -4.52 -21.04 3.03
C THR A 343 -4.45 -19.63 3.59
N ILE A 344 -4.71 -19.47 4.90
CA ILE A 344 -4.55 -18.16 5.58
C ILE A 344 -3.11 -17.65 5.61
N TYR A 345 -2.11 -18.51 5.31
CA TYR A 345 -0.69 -18.15 5.26
C TYR A 345 -0.18 -17.93 3.83
N ASP A 346 -1.02 -18.07 2.82
CA ASP A 346 -0.65 -17.81 1.43
C ASP A 346 -0.35 -16.31 1.24
N PRO A 347 0.81 -15.94 0.67
CA PRO A 347 1.24 -14.55 0.56
C PRO A 347 0.63 -13.80 -0.64
N CYS A 348 -0.05 -14.50 -1.56
CA CYS A 348 -0.55 -13.91 -2.79
C CYS A 348 -1.79 -13.01 -2.58
N PRO A 349 -2.02 -12.04 -3.48
CA PRO A 349 -3.19 -11.17 -3.41
C PRO A 349 -4.53 -11.92 -3.61
N PRO A 350 -5.69 -11.29 -3.37
CA PRO A 350 -6.99 -11.91 -3.60
C PRO A 350 -7.14 -12.47 -5.01
N GLY A 351 -7.73 -13.66 -5.14
CA GLY A 351 -7.91 -14.36 -6.42
C GLY A 351 -6.66 -15.05 -6.97
N TYR A 352 -5.55 -15.01 -6.22
CA TYR A 352 -4.29 -15.67 -6.58
C TYR A 352 -3.73 -16.47 -5.40
N ARG A 353 -2.93 -17.48 -5.68
CA ARG A 353 -2.27 -18.35 -4.70
C ARG A 353 -0.87 -18.75 -5.14
N VAL A 354 -0.09 -19.34 -4.24
CA VAL A 354 1.16 -20.01 -4.57
C VAL A 354 0.85 -21.18 -5.52
N PRO A 355 1.58 -21.35 -6.64
CA PRO A 355 1.32 -22.39 -7.62
C PRO A 355 1.60 -23.80 -7.09
N ASP A 356 0.93 -24.80 -7.65
CA ASP A 356 1.23 -26.20 -7.33
C ASP A 356 2.57 -26.64 -7.90
N GLY A 357 3.35 -27.34 -7.10
CA GLY A 357 4.52 -28.07 -7.54
C GLY A 357 4.21 -29.55 -7.72
N GLY A 358 4.67 -30.14 -8.81
CA GLY A 358 4.50 -31.56 -9.04
C GLY A 358 5.68 -32.36 -8.54
N TYR A 359 5.41 -33.50 -7.93
CA TYR A 359 6.38 -34.55 -7.66
C TYR A 359 6.84 -35.18 -8.99
N ASN A 360 8.11 -35.50 -9.13
CA ASN A 360 8.73 -36.01 -10.34
C ASN A 360 8.74 -35.08 -11.57
N GLY A 361 8.35 -33.80 -11.42
CA GLY A 361 8.35 -32.82 -12.49
C GLY A 361 7.35 -33.07 -13.62
N TYR A 362 6.31 -33.88 -13.40
CA TYR A 362 5.24 -34.15 -14.36
C TYR A 362 3.91 -33.50 -14.00
N ASP A 363 3.70 -33.29 -12.71
CA ASP A 363 2.52 -32.62 -12.19
C ASP A 363 2.86 -31.21 -11.71
N GLY A 364 1.87 -30.36 -11.55
CA GLY A 364 2.06 -28.99 -11.12
C GLY A 364 2.14 -28.00 -12.29
N PHE A 365 2.13 -26.72 -11.93
CA PHE A 365 1.98 -25.64 -12.90
C PHE A 365 3.07 -25.62 -13.97
N TRP A 366 4.34 -25.55 -13.58
CA TRP A 366 5.43 -25.40 -14.55
C TRP A 366 5.65 -26.67 -15.38
N ALA A 367 5.45 -27.86 -14.79
CA ALA A 367 5.52 -29.09 -15.55
C ALA A 367 4.49 -29.14 -16.68
N LYS A 368 3.26 -28.70 -16.41
CA LYS A 368 2.21 -28.58 -17.44
C LYS A 368 2.56 -27.50 -18.46
N ALA A 369 2.99 -26.32 -18.00
CA ALA A 369 3.32 -25.19 -18.87
C ALA A 369 4.43 -25.53 -19.86
N PHE A 370 5.50 -26.20 -19.43
CA PHE A 370 6.64 -26.59 -20.26
C PHE A 370 6.43 -27.93 -21.02
N GLY A 371 5.51 -28.76 -20.56
CA GLY A 371 5.25 -30.07 -21.15
C GLY A 371 6.46 -31.03 -21.05
N GLU A 372 6.50 -32.08 -21.92
CA GLU A 372 7.56 -33.08 -21.92
C GLU A 372 8.88 -32.59 -22.53
N ASN A 373 8.83 -31.59 -23.40
CA ASN A 373 10.02 -31.03 -24.02
C ASN A 373 10.68 -30.00 -23.10
N ARG A 374 11.65 -30.46 -22.35
CA ARG A 374 12.44 -29.66 -21.39
C ARG A 374 13.70 -29.07 -22.02
N ASN A 375 13.70 -28.87 -23.34
CA ASN A 375 14.85 -28.30 -24.02
C ASN A 375 14.91 -26.80 -23.68
N PHE A 376 15.80 -26.48 -22.80
CA PHE A 376 16.06 -25.15 -22.29
C PHE A 376 16.30 -24.11 -23.40
N LYS A 377 17.02 -24.46 -24.45
CA LYS A 377 17.30 -23.57 -25.58
C LYS A 377 16.03 -23.25 -26.39
N ASP A 378 15.09 -24.20 -26.45
CA ASP A 378 13.82 -23.98 -27.13
C ASP A 378 12.90 -23.09 -26.33
N GLU A 379 13.08 -22.97 -24.99
CA GLU A 379 12.35 -22.06 -24.12
C GLU A 379 12.94 -20.65 -24.09
N GLY A 380 14.05 -20.36 -24.77
CA GLY A 380 14.64 -19.04 -24.89
C GLY A 380 16.03 -18.90 -24.27
N GLY A 381 16.45 -19.83 -23.43
CA GLY A 381 17.75 -19.80 -22.76
C GLY A 381 17.87 -18.73 -21.65
N PHE A 382 19.04 -18.70 -21.02
CA PHE A 382 19.35 -17.67 -20.02
C PHE A 382 19.86 -16.40 -20.69
N ASP A 383 19.21 -15.30 -20.43
CA ASP A 383 19.66 -13.96 -20.84
C ASP A 383 20.76 -13.48 -19.88
N SER A 384 22.01 -13.67 -20.28
CA SER A 384 23.17 -13.29 -19.48
C SER A 384 23.33 -11.77 -19.34
N ALA A 385 22.78 -10.97 -20.26
CA ALA A 385 22.82 -9.52 -20.16
C ALA A 385 21.85 -9.00 -19.09
N ASN A 386 20.62 -9.54 -19.09
CA ASN A 386 19.55 -9.11 -18.19
C ASN A 386 19.38 -10.01 -16.96
N LYS A 387 20.19 -11.06 -16.82
CA LYS A 387 20.24 -11.96 -15.64
C LYS A 387 18.90 -12.62 -15.34
N GLY A 388 18.38 -13.39 -16.26
CA GLY A 388 17.13 -14.10 -16.07
C GLY A 388 16.67 -14.84 -17.31
N PHE A 389 15.41 -15.20 -17.32
CA PHE A 389 14.75 -15.98 -18.36
C PHE A 389 13.61 -15.22 -19.00
N ASN A 390 13.53 -15.27 -20.32
CA ASN A 390 12.39 -14.79 -21.07
C ASN A 390 11.68 -15.95 -21.76
N PHE A 391 10.84 -16.67 -21.03
CA PHE A 391 10.10 -17.79 -21.57
C PHE A 391 9.21 -17.38 -22.73
N GLY A 392 9.21 -18.20 -23.79
CA GLY A 392 8.45 -17.97 -25.02
C GLY A 392 9.16 -17.05 -26.02
N SER A 393 10.30 -16.45 -25.70
CA SER A 393 11.03 -15.54 -26.59
C SER A 393 11.54 -16.21 -27.89
N SER A 394 11.87 -17.49 -27.85
CA SER A 394 12.31 -18.24 -29.04
C SER A 394 11.18 -18.57 -30.01
N GLY A 395 9.93 -18.53 -29.54
CA GLY A 395 8.77 -19.02 -30.32
C GLY A 395 8.73 -20.53 -30.58
N LYS A 396 9.69 -21.30 -30.05
CA LYS A 396 9.82 -22.75 -30.25
C LYS A 396 9.48 -23.57 -29.01
N GLY A 397 9.56 -22.97 -27.81
CA GLY A 397 9.30 -23.63 -26.56
C GLY A 397 7.82 -23.90 -26.28
N ASN A 398 7.56 -24.74 -25.29
CA ASN A 398 6.22 -25.13 -24.87
C ASN A 398 5.61 -24.17 -23.86
N ALA A 399 6.42 -23.40 -23.10
CA ALA A 399 5.97 -22.40 -22.14
C ALA A 399 5.51 -21.10 -22.81
N LYS A 400 4.88 -21.22 -23.97
CA LYS A 400 4.29 -20.06 -24.65
C LYS A 400 3.13 -19.53 -23.85
N LEU A 401 3.01 -18.21 -23.84
CA LEU A 401 1.78 -17.58 -23.44
C LEU A 401 0.72 -17.81 -24.52
N SER A 402 -0.52 -18.01 -24.12
CA SER A 402 -1.62 -18.26 -25.05
C SER A 402 -1.97 -17.04 -25.92
N ASN A 403 -1.56 -15.84 -25.51
CA ASN A 403 -1.58 -14.62 -26.31
C ASN A 403 -0.17 -14.41 -26.93
N SER A 404 -0.04 -14.60 -28.20
CA SER A 404 1.21 -14.70 -28.97
C SER A 404 2.16 -13.49 -28.93
N ALA A 405 1.88 -12.44 -28.18
CA ALA A 405 2.63 -11.18 -28.18
C ALA A 405 3.45 -10.93 -26.91
N SER A 406 3.27 -11.65 -25.83
CA SER A 406 3.94 -11.40 -24.56
C SER A 406 4.96 -12.46 -24.22
N THR A 407 6.10 -12.02 -23.78
CA THR A 407 7.15 -12.85 -23.19
C THR A 407 6.98 -12.85 -21.68
N CYS A 408 7.43 -13.90 -21.01
CA CYS A 408 7.32 -14.05 -19.58
C CYS A 408 8.70 -13.98 -18.94
N TRP A 409 9.01 -12.85 -18.33
CA TRP A 409 10.29 -12.61 -17.68
C TRP A 409 10.38 -13.25 -16.30
N TYR A 410 11.41 -14.07 -16.07
CA TYR A 410 11.76 -14.68 -14.80
C TYR A 410 13.17 -14.25 -14.40
N PRO A 411 13.34 -13.23 -13.50
CA PRO A 411 14.65 -12.77 -13.10
C PRO A 411 15.41 -13.80 -12.27
N ALA A 412 16.73 -13.83 -12.37
CA ALA A 412 17.60 -14.62 -11.51
C ALA A 412 17.71 -13.94 -10.11
N ALA A 413 16.63 -13.98 -9.35
CA ALA A 413 16.49 -13.28 -8.09
C ALA A 413 17.37 -13.87 -6.96
N GLY A 414 17.99 -15.04 -7.18
CA GLY A 414 18.70 -15.75 -6.13
C GLY A 414 17.75 -16.28 -5.05
N MET A 415 18.31 -16.42 -3.84
CA MET A 415 17.61 -16.89 -2.65
C MET A 415 18.27 -16.34 -1.39
N ARG A 416 17.59 -16.48 -0.24
CA ARG A 416 18.24 -16.40 1.08
C ARG A 416 18.46 -17.79 1.62
N LEU A 417 19.68 -18.03 2.13
CA LEU A 417 20.04 -19.33 2.68
C LEU A 417 19.31 -19.60 4.00
N GLU A 418 18.98 -20.85 4.20
CA GLU A 418 18.37 -21.38 5.41
C GLU A 418 19.27 -21.36 6.62
N SER A 419 20.59 -21.38 6.40
CA SER A 419 21.60 -21.54 7.46
C SER A 419 22.01 -20.23 8.12
N ASP A 420 21.93 -19.10 7.41
CA ASP A 420 22.38 -17.80 7.91
C ASP A 420 21.56 -16.60 7.41
N GLY A 421 20.57 -16.82 6.54
CA GLY A 421 19.73 -15.78 5.95
C GLY A 421 20.44 -14.90 4.91
N SER A 422 21.66 -15.23 4.50
CA SER A 422 22.43 -14.45 3.51
C SER A 422 21.87 -14.61 2.09
N MET A 423 22.10 -13.61 1.24
CA MET A 423 21.73 -13.66 -0.19
C MET A 423 22.71 -14.50 -0.96
N GLN A 424 22.20 -15.39 -1.84
CA GLN A 424 23.00 -16.23 -2.71
C GLN A 424 22.41 -16.34 -4.12
N ALA A 425 23.26 -16.63 -5.10
CA ALA A 425 22.93 -16.92 -6.50
C ALA A 425 22.17 -15.83 -7.26
N VAL A 426 22.19 -14.58 -6.78
CA VAL A 426 21.63 -13.42 -7.48
C VAL A 426 22.34 -13.23 -8.82
N GLY A 427 21.57 -12.98 -9.89
CA GLY A 427 22.09 -12.86 -11.26
C GLY A 427 22.57 -14.17 -11.90
N ILE A 428 22.49 -15.29 -11.16
CA ILE A 428 22.93 -16.63 -11.58
C ILE A 428 21.73 -17.59 -11.71
N SER A 429 20.85 -17.59 -10.71
CA SER A 429 19.72 -18.51 -10.64
C SER A 429 18.45 -17.81 -10.14
N GLY A 430 17.31 -18.26 -10.65
CA GLY A 430 15.99 -17.93 -10.13
C GLY A 430 15.36 -19.17 -9.48
N PHE A 431 14.79 -18.98 -8.29
CA PHE A 431 14.07 -20.01 -7.54
C PHE A 431 12.68 -19.49 -7.20
N TYR A 432 11.64 -20.29 -7.50
CA TYR A 432 10.25 -19.86 -7.39
C TYR A 432 9.46 -20.94 -6.66
N TRP A 433 8.97 -20.61 -5.48
CA TRP A 433 8.22 -21.55 -4.66
C TRP A 433 6.98 -22.11 -5.32
N ALA A 434 6.75 -23.38 -5.06
CA ALA A 434 5.46 -24.03 -5.17
C ALA A 434 4.90 -24.38 -3.79
N SER A 435 3.60 -24.64 -3.71
CA SER A 435 2.90 -24.99 -2.47
C SER A 435 3.11 -26.43 -2.00
N SER A 436 3.80 -27.25 -2.78
CA SER A 436 3.97 -28.69 -2.52
C SER A 436 5.25 -28.98 -1.74
N ILE A 437 5.18 -30.00 -0.88
CA ILE A 437 6.30 -30.57 -0.12
C ILE A 437 6.66 -31.93 -0.70
N TYR A 438 7.95 -32.24 -0.71
CA TYR A 438 8.49 -33.53 -1.05
C TYR A 438 9.63 -33.93 -0.11
N TYR A 439 9.46 -35.03 0.61
CA TYR A 439 10.42 -35.54 1.62
C TYR A 439 10.93 -34.44 2.58
N GLY A 440 10.03 -33.65 3.10
CA GLY A 440 10.36 -32.61 4.09
C GLY A 440 10.88 -31.29 3.50
N ALA A 441 11.03 -31.18 2.18
CA ALA A 441 11.49 -29.97 1.51
C ALA A 441 10.39 -29.35 0.64
N GLY A 442 10.39 -28.03 0.50
CA GLY A 442 9.50 -27.31 -0.42
C GLY A 442 9.94 -27.52 -1.87
N LEU A 443 8.96 -27.69 -2.78
CA LEU A 443 9.26 -27.77 -4.21
C LEU A 443 9.33 -26.37 -4.81
N CYS A 444 10.23 -26.19 -5.79
CA CYS A 444 10.36 -24.94 -6.53
C CYS A 444 10.69 -25.18 -8.02
N LEU A 445 10.36 -24.20 -8.85
CA LEU A 445 11.01 -24.05 -10.15
C LEU A 445 12.41 -23.50 -9.90
N HIS A 446 13.43 -24.13 -10.48
CA HIS A 446 14.80 -23.65 -10.51
C HIS A 446 15.25 -23.43 -11.94
N VAL A 447 15.67 -22.23 -12.25
CA VAL A 447 16.24 -21.82 -13.54
C VAL A 447 17.63 -21.23 -13.32
N GLY A 448 18.61 -21.64 -14.12
CA GLY A 448 20.00 -21.25 -13.87
C GLY A 448 20.80 -20.90 -15.13
N LYS A 449 21.85 -20.12 -14.97
CA LYS A 449 22.77 -19.64 -16.02
C LYS A 449 23.41 -20.74 -16.84
N THR A 450 23.54 -21.94 -16.31
CA THR A 450 24.12 -23.10 -17.00
C THR A 450 23.12 -23.84 -17.88
N ASP A 451 22.11 -23.13 -18.34
CA ASP A 451 21.14 -23.66 -19.32
C ASP A 451 20.33 -24.86 -18.82
N TYR A 452 19.75 -24.75 -17.64
CA TYR A 452 18.82 -25.75 -17.16
C TYR A 452 17.54 -25.15 -16.57
N ILE A 453 16.45 -25.90 -16.76
CA ILE A 453 15.17 -25.68 -16.08
C ILE A 453 14.87 -26.95 -15.29
N ARG A 454 14.56 -26.82 -14.00
CA ARG A 454 14.15 -27.94 -13.16
C ARG A 454 12.84 -27.62 -12.49
N PHE A 455 11.81 -28.39 -12.79
CA PHE A 455 10.53 -28.35 -12.08
C PHE A 455 10.58 -29.30 -10.89
N GLY A 456 10.09 -28.90 -9.75
CA GLY A 456 10.09 -29.71 -8.55
C GLY A 456 11.50 -29.95 -7.99
N THR A 457 12.39 -28.97 -8.11
CA THR A 457 13.61 -28.90 -7.29
C THR A 457 13.22 -28.77 -5.83
N ALA A 458 13.78 -29.61 -4.97
CA ALA A 458 13.62 -29.51 -3.53
C ALA A 458 14.53 -28.41 -2.97
N SER A 459 13.97 -27.54 -2.11
CA SER A 459 14.71 -26.56 -1.33
C SER A 459 14.25 -26.60 0.12
N TYR A 460 15.14 -26.32 1.06
CA TYR A 460 14.80 -26.31 2.47
C TYR A 460 13.77 -25.22 2.79
N CYS A 461 12.77 -25.56 3.61
CA CYS A 461 11.65 -24.64 3.89
C CYS A 461 12.06 -23.39 4.65
N ALA A 462 13.20 -23.41 5.33
CA ALA A 462 13.80 -22.23 5.96
C ALA A 462 14.47 -21.27 4.96
N SER A 463 14.82 -21.72 3.74
CA SER A 463 15.28 -20.82 2.68
C SER A 463 14.17 -19.84 2.30
N ALA A 464 14.53 -18.64 1.81
CA ALA A 464 13.54 -17.75 1.24
C ALA A 464 13.74 -17.58 -0.27
N LEU A 465 12.70 -17.89 -1.04
CA LEU A 465 12.67 -17.86 -2.50
C LEU A 465 11.58 -16.89 -2.99
N ALA A 466 11.65 -16.54 -4.28
CA ALA A 466 10.60 -15.75 -4.91
C ALA A 466 9.27 -16.53 -4.99
N VAL A 467 8.17 -15.80 -5.07
CA VAL A 467 6.84 -16.32 -5.34
C VAL A 467 6.30 -15.65 -6.60
N ARG A 468 5.74 -16.43 -7.51
CA ARG A 468 4.93 -15.92 -8.61
C ARG A 468 3.53 -16.50 -8.50
N CYS A 469 2.54 -15.63 -8.35
CA CYS A 469 1.20 -16.03 -7.98
C CYS A 469 0.40 -16.57 -9.16
N LEU A 470 -0.26 -17.72 -8.94
CA LEU A 470 -1.16 -18.41 -9.85
C LEU A 470 -2.59 -17.97 -9.57
N LYS A 471 -3.37 -17.65 -10.60
CA LYS A 471 -4.80 -17.34 -10.50
C LYS A 471 -5.60 -18.57 -10.04
N GLU A 472 -6.53 -18.39 -9.11
CA GLU A 472 -7.44 -19.42 -8.59
C GLU A 472 -8.51 -19.84 -9.59
#